data_5910d76ed03e1d30038fba72474fa685
#
_entry.id   5910d76ed03e1d30038fba72474fa685
#
_cell.length_a   1.000
_cell.length_b   1.000
_cell.length_c   1.000
_cell.angle_alpha   90.00
_cell.angle_beta   90.00
_cell.angle_gamma   90.00
#
_symmetry.space_group_name_H-M   'P 1'
#
loop_
_entity.id
_entity.type
_entity.pdbx_description
1 polymer ?
#
loop_
_entity_poly.entity_id
_entity_poly.type
_entity_poly.pdbx_seq_one_letter_code
_entity_poly.pdbx_strand_id
1 'polypeptide(L)'
;PDPIFAVGETRVNIHLLGFREGMYKDMTLYINSMLTGHERKDAPIDPETGVATFKFGQYGPSLIYGNPAGPGSMHLNFWTAPGETADIYVDLTEKGKSIVQRRGKERKASHDRKLYATGTYADLNMLYDMRAEKQIGFDFYTGKFADYRMTADEYAQMIVSKYKML
;
A
#
# COMPACT_ATOMS: atom_id res chain seq x y z
N PRO A 1 -10.98 -3.79 11.45
CA PRO A 1 -12.08 -4.66 11.04
C PRO A 1 -11.62 -6.11 10.96
N ASP A 2 -12.52 -7.04 11.23
CA ASP A 2 -12.24 -8.46 11.09
C ASP A 2 -11.97 -8.80 9.62
N PRO A 3 -11.11 -9.79 9.33
CA PRO A 3 -10.83 -10.20 7.97
C PRO A 3 -12.06 -10.84 7.34
N ILE A 4 -12.46 -10.33 6.17
CA ILE A 4 -13.61 -10.84 5.42
C ILE A 4 -13.11 -11.87 4.41
N PHE A 5 -13.49 -13.12 4.59
CA PHE A 5 -13.25 -14.19 3.62
C PHE A 5 -14.54 -14.46 2.84
N ALA A 6 -14.58 -13.97 1.63
CA ALA A 6 -15.71 -14.15 0.72
C ALA A 6 -15.20 -14.13 -0.73
N VAL A 7 -15.97 -14.69 -1.63
CA VAL A 7 -15.71 -14.56 -3.07
C VAL A 7 -16.43 -13.34 -3.59
N GLY A 8 -15.71 -12.42 -4.21
CA GLY A 8 -16.31 -11.22 -4.79
C GLY A 8 -15.45 -10.59 -5.86
N GLU A 9 -16.08 -9.86 -6.78
CA GLU A 9 -15.38 -8.97 -7.72
C GLU A 9 -15.10 -7.65 -7.01
N THR A 10 -13.82 -7.34 -6.82
CA THR A 10 -13.36 -6.07 -6.24
C THR A 10 -13.06 -5.08 -7.33
N ARG A 11 -13.48 -3.83 -7.14
CA ARG A 11 -13.14 -2.70 -7.99
C ARG A 11 -12.23 -1.73 -7.23
N VAL A 12 -11.14 -1.34 -7.87
CA VAL A 12 -10.22 -0.34 -7.34
C VAL A 12 -10.09 0.81 -8.32
N ASN A 13 -10.37 2.03 -7.88
CA ASN A 13 -10.10 3.24 -8.64
C ASN A 13 -8.92 3.96 -7.99
N ILE A 14 -7.87 4.19 -8.76
CA ILE A 14 -6.69 4.94 -8.30
C ILE A 14 -6.74 6.33 -8.90
N HIS A 15 -6.89 7.33 -8.06
CA HIS A 15 -6.97 8.74 -8.40
C HIS A 15 -5.62 9.40 -8.17
N LEU A 16 -4.96 9.85 -9.22
CA LEU A 16 -3.67 10.53 -9.14
C LEU A 16 -3.89 12.05 -9.01
N LEU A 17 -3.93 12.56 -7.77
CA LEU A 17 -4.12 13.99 -7.52
C LEU A 17 -2.89 14.79 -7.99
N GLY A 18 -3.14 15.84 -8.78
CA GLY A 18 -2.07 16.61 -9.42
C GLY A 18 -1.51 15.95 -10.69
N PHE A 19 -2.20 14.95 -11.22
CA PHE A 19 -1.88 14.34 -12.50
C PHE A 19 -1.89 15.39 -13.62
N ARG A 20 -0.98 15.21 -14.57
CA ARG A 20 -0.95 15.97 -15.82
C ARG A 20 -0.74 14.99 -16.96
N GLU A 21 -1.39 15.25 -18.07
CA GLU A 21 -1.22 14.47 -19.29
C GLU A 21 0.27 14.27 -19.62
N GLY A 22 0.64 13.04 -20.00
CA GLY A 22 2.01 12.66 -20.30
C GLY A 22 2.89 12.28 -19.11
N MET A 23 2.43 12.42 -17.85
CA MET A 23 3.20 11.96 -16.68
C MET A 23 3.30 10.43 -16.62
N TYR A 24 2.18 9.74 -16.76
CA TYR A 24 2.08 8.28 -16.72
C TYR A 24 1.04 7.84 -17.75
N LYS A 25 1.28 6.71 -18.41
CA LYS A 25 0.37 6.16 -19.41
C LYS A 25 -0.50 5.05 -18.83
N ASP A 26 0.12 4.16 -18.09
CA ASP A 26 -0.49 2.96 -17.56
C ASP A 26 -0.16 2.79 -16.07
N MET A 27 -1.02 2.07 -15.37
CA MET A 27 -0.84 1.66 -14.00
C MET A 27 -0.82 0.14 -13.93
N THR A 28 0.11 -0.42 -13.16
CA THR A 28 0.18 -1.85 -12.87
C THR A 28 -0.17 -2.11 -11.42
N LEU A 29 -1.04 -3.08 -11.17
CA LEU A 29 -1.28 -3.65 -9.84
C LEU A 29 -0.74 -5.08 -9.76
N TYR A 30 -0.17 -5.41 -8.63
CA TYR A 30 0.21 -6.76 -8.22
C TYR A 30 -0.64 -7.17 -7.03
N ILE A 31 -1.48 -8.18 -7.22
CA ILE A 31 -2.43 -8.66 -6.23
C ILE A 31 -1.85 -9.95 -5.65
N ASN A 32 -1.59 -9.95 -4.34
CA ASN A 32 -1.13 -11.14 -3.65
C ASN A 32 -2.33 -11.85 -3.02
N SER A 33 -2.66 -13.00 -3.53
CA SER A 33 -3.72 -13.86 -3.00
C SER A 33 -3.12 -15.15 -2.47
N MET A 34 -3.57 -15.57 -1.29
CA MET A 34 -3.16 -16.86 -0.73
C MET A 34 -3.66 -18.05 -1.55
N LEU A 35 -4.73 -17.89 -2.32
CA LEU A 35 -5.33 -18.96 -3.12
C LEU A 35 -4.84 -18.99 -4.57
N THR A 36 -4.68 -17.81 -5.21
CA THR A 36 -4.32 -17.72 -6.63
C THR A 36 -2.86 -17.32 -6.86
N GLY A 37 -2.12 -17.05 -5.78
CA GLY A 37 -0.74 -16.60 -5.86
C GLY A 37 -0.64 -15.13 -6.26
N HIS A 38 0.31 -14.82 -7.12
CA HIS A 38 0.64 -13.47 -7.55
C HIS A 38 0.03 -13.17 -8.92
N GLU A 39 -0.88 -12.22 -8.98
CA GLU A 39 -1.53 -11.79 -10.21
C GLU A 39 -1.13 -10.35 -10.56
N ARG A 40 -0.81 -10.12 -11.85
CA ARG A 40 -0.55 -8.79 -12.40
C ARG A 40 -1.75 -8.31 -13.20
N LYS A 41 -2.16 -7.07 -12.98
CA LYS A 41 -3.16 -6.34 -13.77
C LYS A 41 -2.60 -5.01 -14.24
N ASP A 42 -2.80 -4.70 -15.50
CA ASP A 42 -2.44 -3.41 -16.09
C ASP A 42 -3.74 -2.68 -16.51
N ALA A 43 -3.79 -1.38 -16.28
CA ALA A 43 -4.90 -0.53 -16.73
C ALA A 43 -4.36 0.82 -17.23
N PRO A 44 -4.94 1.39 -18.28
CA PRO A 44 -4.61 2.73 -18.73
C PRO A 44 -5.03 3.76 -17.66
N ILE A 45 -4.26 4.83 -17.55
CA ILE A 45 -4.64 6.01 -16.79
C ILE A 45 -5.39 6.92 -17.74
N ASP A 46 -6.61 7.29 -17.37
CA ASP A 46 -7.41 8.26 -18.12
C ASP A 46 -6.65 9.60 -18.18
N PRO A 47 -6.34 10.13 -19.38
CA PRO A 47 -5.49 11.31 -19.52
C PRO A 47 -6.16 12.60 -19.02
N GLU A 48 -7.50 12.66 -18.97
CA GLU A 48 -8.23 13.84 -18.52
C GLU A 48 -8.40 13.86 -17.01
N THR A 49 -8.68 12.69 -16.41
CA THR A 49 -9.02 12.60 -14.99
C THR A 49 -7.86 12.11 -14.10
N GLY A 50 -6.86 11.47 -14.67
CA GLY A 50 -5.77 10.85 -13.92
C GLY A 50 -6.21 9.60 -13.13
N VAL A 51 -7.30 8.94 -13.55
CA VAL A 51 -7.86 7.77 -12.87
C VAL A 51 -7.53 6.48 -13.61
N ALA A 52 -7.06 5.48 -12.86
CA ALA A 52 -6.94 4.10 -13.34
C ALA A 52 -7.94 3.20 -12.62
N THR A 53 -8.75 2.43 -13.36
CA THR A 53 -9.75 1.54 -12.79
C THR A 53 -9.39 0.08 -13.03
N PHE A 54 -9.45 -0.71 -11.97
CA PHE A 54 -9.18 -2.15 -11.98
C PHE A 54 -10.39 -2.94 -11.50
N LYS A 55 -10.55 -4.16 -12.04
CA LYS A 55 -11.51 -5.16 -11.57
C LYS A 55 -10.82 -6.50 -11.51
N PHE A 56 -11.01 -7.22 -10.41
CA PHE A 56 -10.44 -8.55 -10.22
C PHE A 56 -11.24 -9.36 -9.19
N GLY A 57 -11.17 -10.69 -9.32
CA GLY A 57 -11.74 -11.59 -8.32
C GLY A 57 -10.88 -11.60 -7.06
N GLN A 58 -11.52 -11.59 -5.90
CA GLN A 58 -10.85 -11.62 -4.62
C GLN A 58 -11.54 -12.59 -3.67
N TYR A 59 -10.77 -13.32 -2.84
CA TYR A 59 -11.24 -14.39 -1.98
C TYR A 59 -11.05 -14.11 -0.48
N GLY A 60 -10.32 -13.07 -0.17
CA GLY A 60 -10.01 -12.61 1.19
C GLY A 60 -9.30 -11.28 1.16
N PRO A 61 -8.95 -10.71 2.33
CA PRO A 61 -8.15 -9.49 2.39
C PRO A 61 -6.87 -9.68 1.59
N SER A 62 -6.56 -8.72 0.73
CA SER A 62 -5.36 -8.79 -0.10
C SER A 62 -4.56 -7.50 -0.02
N LEU A 63 -3.25 -7.65 0.20
CA LEU A 63 -2.31 -6.54 0.05
C LEU A 63 -1.96 -6.38 -1.42
N ILE A 64 -2.22 -5.20 -1.94
CA ILE A 64 -2.01 -4.86 -3.33
C ILE A 64 -0.83 -3.91 -3.44
N TYR A 65 0.04 -4.17 -4.40
CA TYR A 65 1.14 -3.29 -4.76
C TYR A 65 0.83 -2.62 -6.09
N GLY A 66 0.97 -1.30 -6.14
CA GLY A 66 0.72 -0.51 -7.35
C GLY A 66 1.93 0.27 -7.82
N ASN A 67 2.09 0.36 -9.14
CA ASN A 67 3.16 1.11 -9.78
C ASN A 67 2.65 1.73 -11.09
N PRO A 68 2.69 3.06 -11.26
CA PRO A 68 2.48 3.65 -12.57
C PRO A 68 3.71 3.41 -13.45
N ALA A 69 3.47 3.10 -14.71
CA ALA A 69 4.51 2.98 -15.72
C ALA A 69 4.97 4.38 -16.15
N GLY A 70 6.19 4.76 -15.77
CA GLY A 70 6.74 6.07 -16.14
C GLY A 70 7.97 6.48 -15.33
N PRO A 71 8.45 7.70 -15.53
CA PRO A 71 9.63 8.20 -14.84
C PRO A 71 9.35 8.39 -13.33
N GLY A 72 10.17 7.77 -12.53
CA GLY A 72 10.06 7.79 -11.07
C GLY A 72 9.17 6.68 -10.52
N SER A 73 9.77 5.73 -9.83
CA SER A 73 9.03 4.64 -9.18
C SER A 73 8.18 5.20 -8.04
N MET A 74 6.87 5.08 -8.19
CA MET A 74 5.91 5.39 -7.15
C MET A 74 5.30 4.07 -6.66
N HIS A 75 5.79 3.58 -5.53
CA HIS A 75 5.22 2.38 -4.93
C HIS A 75 3.99 2.75 -4.10
N LEU A 76 2.86 2.10 -4.41
CA LEU A 76 1.63 2.15 -3.64
C LEU A 76 1.42 0.80 -2.99
N ASN A 77 1.02 0.80 -1.73
CA ASN A 77 0.64 -0.40 -1.01
C ASN A 77 -0.67 -0.12 -0.30
N PHE A 78 -1.66 -0.97 -0.50
CA PHE A 78 -2.97 -0.83 0.14
C PHE A 78 -3.69 -2.18 0.24
N TRP A 79 -4.59 -2.27 1.20
CA TRP A 79 -5.43 -3.43 1.44
C TRP A 79 -6.81 -3.23 0.86
N THR A 80 -7.40 -4.31 0.34
CA THR A 80 -8.79 -4.35 -0.11
C THR A 80 -9.51 -5.57 0.42
N ALA A 81 -10.85 -5.49 0.52
CA ALA A 81 -11.73 -6.59 0.85
C ALA A 81 -12.43 -7.14 -0.41
N PRO A 82 -12.84 -8.42 -0.40
CA PRO A 82 -13.61 -9.01 -1.50
C PRO A 82 -14.93 -8.28 -1.73
N GLY A 83 -15.26 -8.03 -3.00
CA GLY A 83 -16.55 -7.50 -3.41
C GLY A 83 -16.78 -6.01 -3.15
N GLU A 84 -15.76 -5.29 -2.67
CA GLU A 84 -15.87 -3.84 -2.44
C GLU A 84 -15.50 -2.99 -3.66
N THR A 85 -15.90 -1.74 -3.64
CA THR A 85 -15.30 -0.68 -4.45
C THR A 85 -14.46 0.20 -3.53
N ALA A 86 -13.15 0.25 -3.78
CA ALA A 86 -12.21 1.07 -3.04
C ALA A 86 -11.65 2.19 -3.94
N ASP A 87 -11.69 3.42 -3.45
CA ASP A 87 -11.05 4.56 -4.10
C ASP A 87 -9.75 4.90 -3.34
N ILE A 88 -8.65 4.93 -4.08
CA ILE A 88 -7.31 5.22 -3.57
C ILE A 88 -6.84 6.54 -4.19
N TYR A 89 -6.71 7.57 -3.40
CA TYR A 89 -6.24 8.89 -3.80
C TYR A 89 -4.77 9.04 -3.48
N VAL A 90 -3.96 9.36 -4.46
CA VAL A 90 -2.51 9.52 -4.31
C VAL A 90 -2.11 10.95 -4.64
N ASP A 91 -1.61 11.68 -3.67
CA ASP A 91 -1.08 13.03 -3.89
C ASP A 91 0.32 12.96 -4.52
N LEU A 92 0.38 13.24 -5.83
CA LEU A 92 1.62 13.22 -6.59
C LEU A 92 2.58 14.35 -6.16
N THR A 93 2.05 15.46 -5.70
CA THR A 93 2.86 16.59 -5.23
C THR A 93 3.62 16.22 -3.97
N GLU A 94 2.93 15.65 -2.99
CA GLU A 94 3.55 15.19 -1.74
C GLU A 94 4.48 14.00 -1.96
N LYS A 95 4.11 13.07 -2.85
CA LYS A 95 5.01 11.98 -3.28
C LYS A 95 6.29 12.54 -3.93
N GLY A 96 6.16 13.53 -4.83
CA GLY A 96 7.30 14.19 -5.48
C GLY A 96 8.24 14.88 -4.49
N LYS A 97 7.70 15.65 -3.55
CA LYS A 97 8.47 16.28 -2.46
C LYS A 97 9.25 15.23 -1.66
N SER A 98 8.61 14.12 -1.31
CA SER A 98 9.26 13.06 -0.54
C SER A 98 10.41 12.36 -1.29
N ILE A 99 10.33 12.24 -2.62
CA ILE A 99 11.40 11.69 -3.46
C ILE A 99 12.60 12.65 -3.48
N VAL A 100 12.35 13.93 -3.65
CA VAL A 100 13.41 14.97 -3.64
C VAL A 100 14.11 15.02 -2.28
N GLN A 101 13.35 14.99 -1.18
CA GLN A 101 13.91 14.96 0.17
C GLN A 101 14.78 13.74 0.47
N ARG A 102 14.41 12.56 -0.09
CA ARG A 102 15.22 11.34 0.06
C ARG A 102 16.55 11.40 -0.68
N ARG A 103 16.62 12.14 -1.79
CA ARG A 103 17.85 12.34 -2.57
C ARG A 103 18.74 13.42 -1.97
N GLY A 104 18.18 14.34 -1.18
CA GLY A 104 18.92 15.32 -0.41
C GLY A 104 19.56 14.71 0.85
N LYS A 105 20.58 15.39 1.40
CA LYS A 105 21.25 14.94 2.64
C LYS A 105 20.35 15.04 3.89
N GLU A 106 19.24 15.77 3.83
CA GLU A 106 18.28 15.92 4.91
C GLU A 106 17.21 14.85 4.81
N ARG A 107 17.37 13.77 5.57
CA ARG A 107 16.37 12.72 5.73
C ARG A 107 15.27 13.12 6.74
N LYS A 108 14.66 14.29 6.59
CA LYS A 108 13.46 14.59 7.34
C LYS A 108 12.32 13.75 6.76
N ALA A 109 11.77 12.85 7.56
CA ALA A 109 10.57 12.11 7.19
C ALA A 109 9.44 13.13 7.01
N SER A 110 8.90 13.26 5.79
CA SER A 110 7.64 13.97 5.59
C SER A 110 6.56 13.16 6.28
N HIS A 111 5.90 13.74 7.28
CA HIS A 111 4.77 13.13 7.99
C HIS A 111 3.45 13.41 7.27
N ASP A 112 3.49 14.11 6.12
CA ASP A 112 2.29 14.43 5.38
C ASP A 112 1.72 13.20 4.70
N ARG A 113 0.44 13.00 4.85
CA ARG A 113 -0.29 11.91 4.18
C ARG A 113 -0.20 12.08 2.68
N LYS A 114 0.15 11.01 1.98
CA LYS A 114 0.30 10.96 0.53
C LYS A 114 -0.75 10.09 -0.11
N LEU A 115 -1.43 9.29 0.69
CA LEU A 115 -2.45 8.36 0.29
C LEU A 115 -3.68 8.54 1.18
N TYR A 116 -4.84 8.64 0.53
CA TYR A 116 -6.15 8.61 1.16
C TYR A 116 -6.92 7.45 0.55
N ALA A 117 -7.75 6.79 1.31
CA ALA A 117 -8.47 5.62 0.86
C ALA A 117 -9.92 5.63 1.34
N THR A 118 -10.79 4.99 0.56
CA THR A 118 -12.14 4.56 0.97
C THR A 118 -12.18 3.03 1.04
N GLY A 119 -13.29 2.46 1.50
CA GLY A 119 -13.49 1.03 1.61
C GLY A 119 -13.20 0.48 3.01
N THR A 120 -13.30 -0.83 3.13
CA THR A 120 -13.25 -1.57 4.41
C THR A 120 -11.95 -1.32 5.20
N TYR A 121 -10.83 -1.18 4.49
CA TYR A 121 -9.51 -0.99 5.09
C TYR A 121 -8.96 0.43 4.95
N ALA A 122 -9.85 1.44 4.82
CA ALA A 122 -9.46 2.83 4.63
C ALA A 122 -8.47 3.32 5.69
N ASP A 123 -8.79 3.13 6.98
CA ASP A 123 -7.94 3.57 8.08
C ASP A 123 -6.59 2.85 8.09
N LEU A 124 -6.60 1.53 7.84
CA LEU A 124 -5.37 0.73 7.74
C LEU A 124 -4.48 1.23 6.59
N ASN A 125 -5.07 1.52 5.44
CA ASN A 125 -4.36 2.02 4.26
C ASN A 125 -3.70 3.37 4.52
N MET A 126 -4.39 4.27 5.22
CA MET A 126 -3.85 5.57 5.60
C MET A 126 -2.73 5.46 6.64
N LEU A 127 -2.84 4.54 7.60
CA LEU A 127 -1.78 4.25 8.57
C LEU A 127 -0.55 3.64 7.91
N TYR A 128 -0.75 2.75 6.96
CA TYR A 128 0.32 2.09 6.21
C TYR A 128 1.19 3.10 5.44
N ASP A 129 0.57 4.12 4.83
CA ASP A 129 1.30 5.19 4.14
C ASP A 129 2.16 6.03 5.11
N MET A 130 1.78 6.14 6.37
CA MET A 130 2.49 6.90 7.41
C MET A 130 3.73 6.20 7.98
N ARG A 131 4.14 5.06 7.47
CA ARG A 131 5.31 4.28 7.89
C ARG A 131 5.22 3.62 9.28
N ALA A 132 4.07 3.61 9.94
CA ALA A 132 3.91 2.88 11.19
C ALA A 132 4.36 1.41 11.04
N GLU A 133 4.03 0.80 9.91
CA GLU A 133 4.44 -0.56 9.57
C GLU A 133 5.94 -0.73 9.35
N LYS A 134 6.65 0.28 8.84
CA LYS A 134 8.11 0.16 8.65
C LYS A 134 8.90 0.02 9.94
N GLN A 135 8.38 0.54 11.04
CA GLN A 135 8.99 0.30 12.35
C GLN A 135 8.72 -1.12 12.85
N ILE A 136 7.54 -1.66 12.60
CA ILE A 136 7.18 -3.03 12.98
C ILE A 136 7.81 -4.03 12.00
N GLY A 137 7.64 -3.83 10.69
CA GLY A 137 8.11 -4.76 9.66
C GLY A 137 9.62 -4.80 9.51
N PHE A 138 10.33 -3.69 9.75
CA PHE A 138 11.79 -3.68 9.68
C PHE A 138 12.41 -4.59 10.76
N ASP A 139 11.84 -4.58 11.95
CA ASP A 139 12.28 -5.45 13.04
C ASP A 139 11.92 -6.92 12.81
N PHE A 140 10.90 -7.22 12.01
CA PHE A 140 10.52 -8.57 11.63
C PHE A 140 11.48 -9.21 10.62
N TYR A 141 11.87 -8.45 9.59
CA TYR A 141 12.72 -8.96 8.50
C TYR A 141 14.21 -8.80 8.76
N THR A 142 14.59 -7.87 9.61
CA THR A 142 15.99 -7.61 9.99
C THR A 142 16.29 -8.05 11.40
N GLY A 143 15.43 -8.91 11.96
CA GLY A 143 15.58 -9.44 13.32
C GLY A 143 17.04 -9.73 13.64
N LYS A 144 17.57 -9.12 14.67
CA LYS A 144 18.91 -9.41 15.13
C LYS A 144 18.96 -10.90 15.45
N PHE A 145 20.07 -11.56 15.20
CA PHE A 145 20.25 -12.99 15.51
C PHE A 145 19.77 -13.41 16.91
N ALA A 146 19.62 -12.45 17.83
CA ALA A 146 19.01 -12.65 19.14
C ALA A 146 17.55 -13.09 19.08
N ASP A 147 16.79 -12.60 18.09
CA ASP A 147 15.35 -12.89 17.97
C ASP A 147 15.09 -14.35 17.60
N TYR A 148 16.03 -15.00 16.91
CA TYR A 148 15.97 -16.44 16.60
C TYR A 148 16.20 -17.38 17.79
N ARG A 149 16.61 -16.82 18.94
CA ARG A 149 16.82 -17.57 20.19
C ARG A 149 15.64 -17.45 21.15
N MET A 150 14.64 -16.66 20.79
CA MET A 150 13.43 -16.51 21.59
C MET A 150 12.54 -17.75 21.47
N THR A 151 11.89 -18.10 22.55
CA THR A 151 10.78 -19.04 22.51
C THR A 151 9.60 -18.41 21.80
N ALA A 152 8.63 -19.22 21.35
CA ALA A 152 7.41 -18.71 20.69
C ALA A 152 6.65 -17.71 21.57
N ASP A 153 6.62 -17.95 22.89
CA ASP A 153 5.93 -17.08 23.84
C ASP A 153 6.66 -15.74 24.03
N GLU A 154 7.98 -15.75 24.16
CA GLU A 154 8.80 -14.52 24.24
C GLU A 154 8.64 -13.69 22.97
N TYR A 155 8.64 -14.35 21.81
CA TYR A 155 8.42 -13.70 20.53
C TYR A 155 7.03 -13.06 20.44
N ALA A 156 5.97 -13.80 20.82
CA ALA A 156 4.61 -13.28 20.86
C ALA A 156 4.46 -12.08 21.79
N GLN A 157 5.07 -12.14 22.99
CA GLN A 157 5.07 -11.03 23.96
C GLN A 157 5.80 -9.79 23.41
N MET A 158 6.93 -9.98 22.73
CA MET A 158 7.67 -8.91 22.09
C MET A 158 6.81 -8.21 21.01
N ILE A 159 6.12 -8.98 20.17
CA ILE A 159 5.21 -8.46 19.16
C ILE A 159 4.09 -7.63 19.79
N VAL A 160 3.40 -8.19 20.80
CA VAL A 160 2.31 -7.50 21.49
C VAL A 160 2.79 -6.21 22.14
N SER A 161 4.00 -6.21 22.74
CA SER A 161 4.56 -5.01 23.38
C SER A 161 4.87 -3.92 22.37
N LYS A 162 5.38 -4.28 21.18
CA LYS A 162 5.63 -3.32 20.09
C LYS A 162 4.34 -2.71 19.53
N TYR A 163 3.28 -3.52 19.40
CA TYR A 163 1.97 -3.02 18.99
C TYR A 163 1.32 -2.06 20.01
N LYS A 164 1.59 -2.24 21.29
CA LYS A 164 1.06 -1.35 22.34
C LYS A 164 1.79 0.01 22.44
N MET A 165 2.93 0.15 21.77
CA MET A 165 3.71 1.40 21.74
C MET A 165 3.38 2.28 20.52
N LEU A 166 2.49 1.84 19.64
CA LEU A 166 1.96 2.57 18.49
C LEU A 166 0.62 3.23 18.83
#